data_9cb91adc79b8b15bd30d32df1e4fc89f
#
_entry.id   9cb91adc79b8b15bd30d32df1e4fc89f
#
_cell.length_a   1.000
_cell.length_b   1.000
_cell.length_c   1.000
_cell.angle_alpha   90.00
_cell.angle_beta   90.00
_cell.angle_gamma   90.00
#
_symmetry.space_group_name_H-M   'P 1'
#
loop_
_entity.id
_entity.type
_entity.pdbx_description
1 polymer ?
#
loop_
_entity_poly.entity_id
_entity_poly.type
_entity_poly.pdbx_seq_one_letter_code
_entity_poly.pdbx_strand_id
1 'polypeptide(L)'
;MKMIQLELGGERWPLATGETVIGSSPAAAVRLEHAGVLPRHALVHATAAGAAIRRAADDAVLSVNGVRLGTDPVPLLHGDKIQVGVVELAVVDERKAGATRMADATALRAATT
;
A
#
# COMPACT_ATOMS: atom_id res chain seq x y z
N MET A 1 -9.01 2.14 -16.53
CA MET A 1 -7.69 1.55 -16.38
C MET A 1 -7.48 1.07 -14.95
N LYS A 2 -6.96 -0.13 -14.79
CA LYS A 2 -6.77 -0.69 -13.46
C LYS A 2 -5.47 -0.19 -12.85
N MET A 3 -5.48 0.02 -11.55
CA MET A 3 -4.32 0.56 -10.85
C MET A 3 -4.25 -0.01 -9.44
N ILE A 4 -3.13 0.25 -8.79
CA ILE A 4 -2.93 -0.16 -7.40
C ILE A 4 -3.66 0.84 -6.51
N GLN A 5 -4.32 0.34 -5.49
CA GLN A 5 -5.05 1.14 -4.52
C GLN A 5 -4.62 0.77 -3.12
N LEU A 6 -4.72 1.73 -2.20
CA LEU A 6 -4.60 1.45 -0.77
C LEU A 6 -6.01 1.46 -0.19
N GLU A 7 -6.25 0.56 0.74
CA GLU A 7 -7.58 0.39 1.32
C GLU A 7 -7.53 0.42 2.84
N LEU A 8 -8.44 1.17 3.45
CA LEU A 8 -8.61 1.18 4.89
C LEU A 8 -10.11 1.23 5.18
N GLY A 9 -10.63 0.14 5.74
CA GLY A 9 -12.07 0.05 5.98
C GLY A 9 -12.85 0.19 4.68
N GLY A 10 -13.73 1.15 4.61
CA GLY A 10 -14.50 1.41 3.40
C GLY A 10 -13.85 2.41 2.45
N GLU A 11 -12.69 2.95 2.82
CA GLU A 11 -12.03 3.95 1.99
C GLU A 11 -10.96 3.34 1.12
N ARG A 12 -10.81 3.89 -0.08
CA ARG A 12 -9.78 3.48 -1.02
C ARG A 12 -9.12 4.70 -1.62
N TRP A 13 -7.81 4.60 -1.80
CA TRP A 13 -7.02 5.66 -2.43
C TRP A 13 -6.32 5.08 -3.65
N PRO A 14 -6.78 5.40 -4.86
CA PRO A 14 -6.06 4.98 -6.07
C PRO A 14 -4.70 5.68 -6.11
N LEU A 15 -3.67 4.94 -6.47
CA LEU A 15 -2.33 5.50 -6.56
C LEU A 15 -2.07 5.93 -7.99
N ALA A 16 -2.00 7.22 -8.20
CA ALA A 16 -1.66 7.76 -9.51
C ALA A 16 -0.17 7.54 -9.78
N THR A 17 0.22 7.56 -11.06
CA THR A 17 1.62 7.48 -11.43
C THR A 17 2.37 8.66 -10.82
N GLY A 18 3.52 8.37 -10.21
CA GLY A 18 4.32 9.37 -9.52
C GLY A 18 4.36 9.12 -8.04
N GLU A 19 4.63 10.15 -7.27
CA GLU A 19 4.76 10.04 -5.82
C GLU A 19 3.48 10.38 -5.10
N THR A 20 3.16 9.59 -4.08
CA THR A 20 2.01 9.81 -3.21
C THR A 20 2.51 9.85 -1.77
N VAL A 21 2.14 10.89 -1.04
CA VAL A 21 2.50 11.04 0.37
C VAL A 21 1.41 10.43 1.23
N ILE A 22 1.82 9.60 2.18
CA ILE A 22 0.94 9.06 3.21
C ILE A 22 1.31 9.74 4.51
N GLY A 23 0.35 10.33 5.18
CA GLY A 23 0.62 11.00 6.45
C GLY A 23 -0.59 11.71 7.00
N SER A 24 -0.38 12.43 8.10
CA SER A 24 -1.46 13.16 8.75
C SER A 24 -1.61 14.60 8.26
N SER A 25 -0.67 15.07 7.43
CA SER A 25 -0.74 16.41 6.89
C SER A 25 -1.96 16.60 5.99
N PRO A 26 -2.63 17.77 6.04
CA PRO A 26 -3.69 18.04 5.08
C PRO A 26 -3.24 18.00 3.62
N ALA A 27 -1.93 18.13 3.38
CA ALA A 27 -1.39 18.05 2.03
C ALA A 27 -1.11 16.62 1.58
N ALA A 28 -1.21 15.64 2.48
CA ALA A 28 -0.97 14.25 2.12
C ALA A 28 -2.13 13.73 1.26
N ALA A 29 -1.79 13.05 0.16
CA ALA A 29 -2.81 12.48 -0.71
C ALA A 29 -3.55 11.34 -0.01
N VAL A 30 -2.83 10.54 0.80
CA VAL A 30 -3.45 9.55 1.66
C VAL A 30 -3.34 10.10 3.08
N ARG A 31 -4.40 10.77 3.51
CA ARG A 31 -4.40 11.44 4.80
C ARG A 31 -4.93 10.52 5.88
N LEU A 32 -4.11 10.26 6.89
CA LEU A 32 -4.45 9.39 8.00
C LEU A 32 -4.30 10.17 9.30
N GLU A 33 -5.42 10.54 9.92
CA GLU A 33 -5.40 11.31 11.16
C GLU A 33 -5.54 10.37 12.34
N HIS A 34 -4.46 9.65 12.63
CA HIS A 34 -4.42 8.70 13.73
C HIS A 34 -3.16 8.90 14.55
N ALA A 35 -3.20 8.42 15.79
CA ALA A 35 -2.02 8.49 16.65
C ALA A 35 -0.86 7.72 16.01
N GLY A 36 0.32 8.28 16.13
CA GLY A 36 1.51 7.63 15.58
C GLY A 36 1.75 7.88 14.11
N VAL A 37 0.86 8.58 13.43
CA VAL A 37 1.05 8.93 12.02
C VAL A 37 1.67 10.31 11.92
N LEU A 38 2.84 10.39 11.31
CA LEU A 38 3.55 11.66 11.12
C LEU A 38 2.93 12.43 9.96
N PRO A 39 3.15 13.76 9.89
CA PRO A 39 2.63 14.56 8.77
C PRO A 39 3.05 14.01 7.41
N ARG A 40 4.32 13.59 7.28
CA ARG A 40 4.80 12.89 6.10
C ARG A 40 5.42 11.60 6.59
N HIS A 41 4.63 10.54 6.56
CA HIS A 41 5.04 9.27 7.15
C HIS A 41 5.71 8.36 6.12
N ALA A 42 5.15 8.28 4.93
CA ALA A 42 5.65 7.40 3.89
C ALA A 42 5.45 8.02 2.51
N LEU A 43 6.27 7.56 1.57
CA LEU A 43 6.15 7.93 0.16
C LEU A 43 5.97 6.66 -0.65
N VAL A 44 4.98 6.69 -1.52
CA VAL A 44 4.75 5.63 -2.47
C VAL A 44 5.06 6.15 -3.86
N HIS A 45 5.93 5.45 -4.57
CA HIS A 45 6.23 5.78 -5.95
C HIS A 45 5.57 4.74 -6.85
N ALA A 46 4.63 5.16 -7.67
CA ALA A 46 3.86 4.29 -8.55
C ALA A 46 4.23 4.53 -10.01
N THR A 47 4.33 3.43 -10.75
CA THR A 47 4.58 3.46 -12.19
C THR A 47 3.64 2.47 -12.85
N ALA A 48 3.67 2.38 -14.17
CA ALA A 48 2.89 1.40 -14.90
C ALA A 48 3.30 -0.04 -14.53
N ALA A 49 4.52 -0.23 -14.05
CA ALA A 49 5.02 -1.56 -13.68
C ALA A 49 4.64 -1.95 -12.26
N GLY A 50 4.31 -1.01 -11.39
CA GLY A 50 3.99 -1.32 -10.02
C GLY A 50 4.24 -0.14 -9.10
N ALA A 51 4.34 -0.40 -7.81
CA ALA A 51 4.57 0.63 -6.81
C ALA A 51 5.58 0.17 -5.78
N ALA A 52 6.27 1.12 -5.16
CA ALA A 52 7.19 0.86 -4.07
C ALA A 52 6.96 1.90 -2.98
N ILE A 53 7.23 1.52 -1.74
CA ILE A 53 7.02 2.38 -0.59
C ILE A 53 8.31 2.52 0.21
N ARG A 54 8.53 3.71 0.78
CA ARG A 54 9.64 3.97 1.69
C ARG A 54 9.21 4.93 2.78
N ARG A 55 10.02 5.01 3.83
CA ARG A 55 9.77 5.99 4.89
C ARG A 55 10.03 7.40 4.35
N ALA A 56 9.22 8.34 4.78
CA ALA A 56 9.41 9.75 4.45
C ALA A 56 10.12 10.50 5.57
N ALA A 57 10.25 9.90 6.74
CA ALA A 57 10.93 10.50 7.89
C ALA A 57 11.70 9.44 8.65
N ASP A 58 12.79 9.83 9.28
CA ASP A 58 13.67 8.88 9.99
C ASP A 58 12.97 8.20 11.17
N ASP A 59 12.06 8.91 11.82
CA ASP A 59 11.36 8.38 12.98
C ASP A 59 10.00 7.77 12.62
N ALA A 60 9.71 7.64 11.34
CA ALA A 60 8.45 7.01 10.92
C ALA A 60 8.50 5.51 11.15
N VAL A 61 7.48 4.99 11.83
CA VAL A 61 7.33 3.55 12.03
C VAL A 61 6.49 3.01 10.88
N LEU A 62 7.12 2.25 10.01
CA LEU A 62 6.50 1.76 8.79
C LEU A 62 6.88 0.30 8.58
N SER A 63 5.88 -0.55 8.40
CA SER A 63 6.10 -1.98 8.17
C SER A 63 5.25 -2.47 7.01
N VAL A 64 5.76 -3.48 6.32
CA VAL A 64 4.99 -4.19 5.29
C VAL A 64 5.00 -5.66 5.66
N ASN A 65 3.81 -6.22 5.85
CA ASN A 65 3.63 -7.62 6.27
C ASN A 65 4.43 -7.95 7.54
N GLY A 66 4.50 -6.99 8.46
CA GLY A 66 5.22 -7.17 9.73
C GLY A 66 6.71 -6.92 9.66
N VAL A 67 7.26 -6.63 8.50
CA VAL A 67 8.69 -6.36 8.34
C VAL A 67 8.91 -4.86 8.36
N ARG A 68 9.71 -4.40 9.31
CA ARG A 68 10.00 -2.98 9.47
C ARG A 68 10.87 -2.48 8.34
N LEU A 69 10.46 -1.37 7.73
CA LEU A 69 11.20 -0.82 6.60
C LEU A 69 12.32 0.09 7.06
N GLY A 70 13.41 0.09 6.29
CA GLY A 70 14.48 1.05 6.43
C GLY A 70 14.28 2.21 5.46
N THR A 71 15.39 2.72 4.93
CA THR A 71 15.36 3.86 4.02
C THR A 71 15.19 3.44 2.57
N ASP A 72 15.41 2.17 2.26
CA ASP A 72 15.30 1.68 0.89
C ASP A 72 13.86 1.40 0.52
N PRO A 73 13.45 1.70 -0.71
CA PRO A 73 12.09 1.39 -1.16
C PRO A 73 11.85 -0.11 -1.23
N VAL A 74 10.62 -0.51 -0.90
CA VAL A 74 10.20 -1.90 -0.93
C VAL A 74 9.01 -2.01 -1.88
N PRO A 75 9.02 -2.95 -2.83
CA PRO A 75 7.90 -3.08 -3.76
C PRO A 75 6.63 -3.52 -3.04
N LEU A 76 5.51 -2.99 -3.50
CA LEU A 76 4.19 -3.32 -2.97
C LEU A 76 3.51 -4.30 -3.91
N LEU A 77 2.96 -5.38 -3.34
CA LEU A 77 2.27 -6.40 -4.10
C LEU A 77 0.84 -6.51 -3.61
N HIS A 78 -0.02 -7.05 -4.46
CA HIS A 78 -1.41 -7.28 -4.10
C HIS A 78 -1.49 -8.14 -2.83
N GLY A 79 -2.29 -7.69 -1.88
CA GLY A 79 -2.48 -8.40 -0.63
C GLY A 79 -1.53 -7.99 0.48
N ASP A 80 -0.53 -7.16 0.19
CA ASP A 80 0.37 -6.68 1.24
C ASP A 80 -0.37 -5.83 2.24
N LYS A 81 0.10 -5.88 3.49
CA LYS A 81 -0.44 -5.06 4.58
C LYS A 81 0.62 -4.05 4.99
N ILE A 82 0.28 -2.78 4.88
CA ILE A 82 1.17 -1.70 5.26
C ILE A 82 0.73 -1.18 6.61
N GLN A 83 1.65 -1.13 7.57
CA GLN A 83 1.35 -0.53 8.86
C GLN A 83 2.00 0.83 8.97
N VAL A 84 1.18 1.86 9.08
CA VAL A 84 1.59 3.25 9.19
C VAL A 84 1.23 3.70 10.61
N GLY A 85 2.22 3.74 11.50
CA GLY A 85 1.93 3.97 12.91
C GLY A 85 1.02 2.88 13.45
N VAL A 86 -0.19 3.24 13.87
CA VAL A 86 -1.18 2.28 14.37
C VAL A 86 -2.19 1.87 13.31
N VAL A 87 -2.09 2.41 12.10
CA VAL A 87 -3.06 2.19 11.04
C VAL A 87 -2.55 1.11 10.08
N GLU A 88 -3.40 0.17 9.74
CA GLU A 88 -3.06 -0.86 8.76
C GLU A 88 -3.83 -0.62 7.46
N LEU A 89 -3.08 -0.54 6.37
CA LEU A 89 -3.64 -0.38 5.03
C LEU A 89 -3.42 -1.66 4.24
N ALA A 90 -4.37 -2.00 3.39
CA ALA A 90 -4.22 -3.13 2.48
C ALA A 90 -3.87 -2.63 1.09
N VAL A 91 -3.01 -3.37 0.41
CA VAL A 91 -2.66 -3.07 -0.98
C VAL A 91 -3.55 -3.88 -1.89
N VAL A 92 -4.26 -3.21 -2.78
CA VAL A 92 -5.12 -3.86 -3.76
C VAL A 92 -4.61 -3.50 -5.14
N ASP A 93 -4.15 -4.51 -5.89
CA ASP A 93 -3.75 -4.32 -7.28
C ASP A 93 -4.88 -4.91 -8.13
N GLU A 94 -5.67 -4.05 -8.72
CA GLU A 94 -6.85 -4.49 -9.46
C GLU A 94 -6.52 -5.43 -10.61
N ARG A 95 -5.32 -5.31 -11.16
CA ARG A 95 -4.88 -6.21 -12.22
C ARG A 95 -4.71 -7.63 -11.68
N LYS A 96 -4.09 -7.72 -10.50
CA LYS A 96 -3.85 -9.02 -9.86
C LYS A 96 -5.13 -9.57 -9.25
N ALA A 97 -5.94 -8.72 -8.65
CA ALA A 97 -7.18 -9.15 -8.03
C ALA A 97 -8.11 -9.80 -9.05
N GLY A 98 -8.23 -9.19 -10.24
CA GLY A 98 -9.05 -9.76 -11.29
C GLY A 98 -8.53 -11.11 -11.76
N ALA A 99 -7.22 -11.21 -12.00
CA ALA A 99 -6.61 -12.44 -12.43
C ALA A 99 -6.72 -13.53 -11.36
N THR A 100 -6.50 -13.17 -10.11
CA THR A 100 -6.60 -14.11 -9.01
C THR A 100 -8.00 -14.68 -8.89
N ARG A 101 -8.99 -13.83 -9.03
CA ARG A 101 -10.37 -14.27 -8.91
C ARG A 101 -10.73 -15.26 -10.01
N MET A 102 -10.24 -15.05 -11.19
CA MET A 102 -10.48 -15.99 -12.29
C MET A 102 -9.74 -17.30 -12.06
N ALA A 103 -8.55 -17.25 -11.51
CA ALA A 103 -7.82 -18.45 -11.21
C ALA A 103 -8.48 -19.25 -10.10
N ASP A 104 -9.06 -18.57 -9.15
CA ASP A 104 -9.73 -19.26 -8.06
C ASP A 104 -10.97 -19.97 -8.47
N ALA A 105 -11.50 -19.63 -9.57
CA ALA A 105 -12.64 -20.41 -10.04
C ALA A 105 -12.24 -21.82 -10.20
N THR A 106 -11.01 -22.13 -10.10
CA THR A 106 -10.58 -23.43 -10.05
C THR A 106 -9.52 -23.67 -9.22
N ALA A 107 -9.04 -23.39 -8.82
CA ALA A 107 -8.25 -23.65 -8.14
C ALA A 107 -7.35 -23.57 -7.39
N LEU A 108 -7.40 -23.26 -7.33
CA LEU A 108 -6.79 -23.08 -6.60
C LEU A 108 -6.72 -23.77 -5.88
N ARG A 109 -7.09 -24.19 -5.98
CA ARG A 109 -6.85 -24.63 -5.60
C ARG A 109 -6.20 -25.25 -5.81
N ALA A 110 -5.92 -25.43 -6.29
CA ALA A 110 -5.18 -25.69 -6.50
C ALA A 110 -4.26 -25.43 -6.57
N ALA A 111 -4.18 -25.23 -6.59
CA ALA A 111 -3.49 -24.82 -6.64
C ALA A 111 -2.97 -24.59 -6.19
N THR A 112 -3.16 -24.63 -5.92
CA THR A 112 -3.01 -24.28 -5.68
C THR A 112 -2.82 -24.38 -5.41
N THR A 113 -2.92 -24.44 -5.34
CA THR A 113 -2.93 -24.35 -5.31
C THR A 113 -2.82 -24.32 -5.27
#